data_e7d5aec0906d9ccf9e4cb9d0387c65a8
#
_entry.id   e7d5aec0906d9ccf9e4cb9d0387c65a8
#
_cell.length_a   1.000
_cell.length_b   1.000
_cell.length_c   1.000
_cell.angle_alpha   90.00
_cell.angle_beta   90.00
_cell.angle_gamma   90.00
#
_symmetry.space_group_name_H-M   'P 1'
#
loop_
_entity.id
_entity.type
_entity.pdbx_description
1 polymer ?
#
loop_
_entity_poly.entity_id
_entity_poly.type
_entity_poly.pdbx_seq_one_letter_code
_entity_poly.pdbx_strand_id
1 'polypeptide(L)'
;MRDVTFHSSSLDREMQYRVVLPASIKTGEKLPAVYLLHGGGADFRSWTNDSDVARFAENGMILVMPQGDSSYYVNSAEHAHNRYEDYIASDLIVDSQGKFPIAGGRVHRAIIGISMGGFGAIDLSLKHPDLFIFAGALSPAVDVPSRPFSIKRIGQWREHSSIFGPLGSETRRANDPYLLLTSVNPAVTPYFYVSCGEQEGLLPANRKLARLLADHRFRFEFHAGPGGHNWNQWNPRLPDVFRSLSDHIDQTE
;
A
#
# COMPACT_ATOMS: atom_id res chain seq x y z
N MET A 1 5.91 -0.38 20.43
CA MET A 1 6.52 -0.65 19.12
C MET A 1 7.39 -1.90 19.23
N ARG A 2 7.30 -2.83 18.25
CA ARG A 2 8.04 -4.11 18.23
C ARG A 2 8.44 -4.43 16.79
N ASP A 3 9.66 -4.95 16.60
CA ASP A 3 10.12 -5.53 15.34
C ASP A 3 9.96 -7.06 15.43
N VAL A 4 9.39 -7.65 14.39
CA VAL A 4 9.07 -9.07 14.30
C VAL A 4 9.77 -9.67 13.10
N THR A 5 10.35 -10.84 13.27
CA THR A 5 10.86 -11.69 12.20
C THR A 5 10.00 -12.94 12.10
N PHE A 6 9.66 -13.36 10.90
CA PHE A 6 8.90 -14.58 10.63
C PHE A 6 9.26 -15.16 9.26
N HIS A 7 9.07 -16.45 9.10
CA HIS A 7 9.27 -17.11 7.81
C HIS A 7 8.05 -16.89 6.91
N SER A 8 8.25 -16.27 5.74
CA SER A 8 7.24 -16.13 4.71
C SER A 8 7.30 -17.34 3.78
N SER A 9 6.22 -18.08 3.68
CA SER A 9 6.10 -19.21 2.76
C SER A 9 6.10 -18.77 1.30
N SER A 10 5.51 -17.60 1.02
CA SER A 10 5.44 -17.04 -0.33
C SER A 10 6.80 -16.60 -0.87
N LEU A 11 7.70 -16.14 0.02
CA LEU A 11 9.05 -15.67 -0.33
C LEU A 11 10.14 -16.69 -0.01
N ASP A 12 9.79 -17.81 0.67
CA ASP A 12 10.69 -18.86 1.14
C ASP A 12 11.91 -18.31 1.89
N ARG A 13 11.67 -17.32 2.78
CA ARG A 13 12.71 -16.69 3.61
C ARG A 13 12.17 -15.96 4.81
N GLU A 14 13.08 -15.61 5.73
CA GLU A 14 12.78 -14.74 6.86
C GLU A 14 12.48 -13.31 6.39
N MET A 15 11.33 -12.80 6.81
CA MET A 15 10.88 -11.45 6.56
C MET A 15 10.68 -10.70 7.86
N GLN A 16 10.75 -9.37 7.78
CA GLN A 16 10.59 -8.49 8.94
C GLN A 16 9.42 -7.54 8.76
N TYR A 17 8.78 -7.22 9.86
CA TYR A 17 7.82 -6.13 9.94
C TYR A 17 7.86 -5.46 11.31
N ARG A 18 7.48 -4.20 11.37
CA ARG A 18 7.32 -3.43 12.61
C ARG A 18 5.85 -3.32 12.96
N VAL A 19 5.54 -3.43 14.27
CA VAL A 19 4.19 -3.20 14.79
C VAL A 19 4.21 -2.07 15.81
N VAL A 20 3.23 -1.17 15.69
CA VAL A 20 2.90 -0.19 16.74
C VAL A 20 1.52 -0.53 17.28
N LEU A 21 1.48 -0.72 18.60
CA LEU A 21 0.24 -0.94 19.35
C LEU A 21 -0.11 0.35 20.10
N PRO A 22 -1.39 0.63 20.35
CA PRO A 22 -1.78 1.69 21.28
C PRO A 22 -1.24 1.42 22.68
N ALA A 23 -1.16 2.45 23.52
CA ALA A 23 -0.61 2.36 24.89
C ALA A 23 -1.40 1.39 25.77
N SER A 24 -2.71 1.24 25.52
CA SER A 24 -3.55 0.31 26.26
C SER A 24 -4.52 -0.42 25.33
N ILE A 25 -4.65 -1.73 25.54
CA ILE A 25 -5.64 -2.59 24.88
C ILE A 25 -6.34 -3.36 26.00
N LYS A 26 -7.66 -3.37 26.02
CA LYS A 26 -8.43 -4.11 27.03
C LYS A 26 -8.25 -5.61 26.85
N THR A 27 -8.32 -6.36 27.94
CA THR A 27 -8.21 -7.82 27.87
C THR A 27 -9.31 -8.41 26.97
N GLY A 28 -8.89 -9.18 25.96
CA GLY A 28 -9.79 -9.80 25.01
C GLY A 28 -10.23 -8.90 23.85
N GLU A 29 -9.91 -7.60 23.88
CA GLU A 29 -10.19 -6.67 22.79
C GLU A 29 -9.32 -6.97 21.58
N LYS A 30 -9.92 -6.90 20.38
CA LYS A 30 -9.20 -6.93 19.11
C LYS A 30 -9.43 -5.61 18.40
N LEU A 31 -8.38 -5.09 17.76
CA LEU A 31 -8.36 -3.80 17.09
C LEU A 31 -8.18 -3.95 15.58
N PRO A 32 -8.70 -3.02 14.79
CA PRO A 32 -8.43 -2.97 13.36
C PRO A 32 -6.93 -2.76 13.09
N ALA A 33 -6.47 -3.24 11.94
CA ALA A 33 -5.08 -3.10 11.51
C ALA A 33 -4.94 -2.23 10.27
N VAL A 34 -3.87 -1.42 10.26
CA VAL A 34 -3.45 -0.61 9.12
C VAL A 34 -2.08 -1.10 8.66
N TYR A 35 -2.01 -1.65 7.46
CA TYR A 35 -0.77 -2.10 6.83
C TYR A 35 -0.14 -0.92 6.09
N LEU A 36 1.07 -0.50 6.53
CA LEU A 36 1.76 0.69 6.04
C LEU A 36 2.94 0.29 5.14
N LEU A 37 2.77 0.47 3.83
CA LEU A 37 3.75 0.07 2.82
C LEU A 37 4.77 1.18 2.57
N HIS A 38 6.07 0.88 2.70
CA HIS A 38 7.15 1.84 2.47
C HIS A 38 7.40 2.12 0.97
N GLY A 39 8.09 3.22 0.67
CA GLY A 39 8.52 3.58 -0.67
C GLY A 39 9.76 2.82 -1.15
N GLY A 40 10.09 2.93 -2.44
CA GLY A 40 11.30 2.32 -3.00
C GLY A 40 12.57 2.83 -2.34
N GLY A 41 13.53 1.93 -2.07
CA GLY A 41 14.78 2.24 -1.39
C GLY A 41 14.69 2.45 0.12
N ALA A 42 13.50 2.30 0.70
CA ALA A 42 13.25 2.37 2.14
C ALA A 42 13.08 0.96 2.75
N ASP A 43 12.78 0.88 4.03
CA ASP A 43 12.55 -0.38 4.75
C ASP A 43 11.32 -0.30 5.67
N PHE A 44 11.03 -1.39 6.36
CA PHE A 44 9.90 -1.53 7.29
C PHE A 44 9.92 -0.55 8.49
N ARG A 45 11.01 0.20 8.69
CA ARG A 45 11.17 1.17 9.78
C ARG A 45 10.89 2.60 9.33
N SER A 46 10.89 2.85 8.02
CA SER A 46 10.88 4.22 7.47
C SER A 46 9.69 5.04 7.95
N TRP A 47 8.50 4.44 8.04
CA TRP A 47 7.32 5.13 8.53
C TRP A 47 7.50 5.72 9.93
N THR A 48 8.15 4.99 10.85
CA THR A 48 8.37 5.46 12.22
C THR A 48 9.65 6.26 12.41
N ASN A 49 10.61 6.12 11.48
CA ASN A 49 11.86 6.88 11.53
C ASN A 49 11.71 8.29 10.94
N ASP A 50 10.85 8.41 9.91
CA ASP A 50 10.74 9.63 9.10
C ASP A 50 9.44 10.40 9.36
N SER A 51 8.53 9.85 10.21
CA SER A 51 7.26 10.46 10.58
C SER A 51 6.85 10.18 12.02
N ASP A 52 5.81 10.86 12.47
CA ASP A 52 5.15 10.63 13.76
C ASP A 52 3.93 9.68 13.64
N VAL A 53 3.94 8.80 12.62
CA VAL A 53 2.82 7.88 12.32
C VAL A 53 2.41 7.03 13.52
N ALA A 54 3.35 6.70 14.41
CA ALA A 54 3.09 5.90 15.60
C ALA A 54 1.97 6.46 16.49
N ARG A 55 1.77 7.78 16.51
CA ARG A 55 0.70 8.43 17.30
C ARG A 55 -0.71 8.00 16.87
N PHE A 56 -0.90 7.62 15.61
CA PHE A 56 -2.21 7.22 15.11
C PHE A 56 -2.67 5.86 15.63
N ALA A 57 -1.76 5.07 16.21
CA ALA A 57 -2.16 3.86 16.93
C ALA A 57 -3.09 4.18 18.10
N GLU A 58 -2.92 5.34 18.76
CA GLU A 58 -3.79 5.80 19.86
C GLU A 58 -5.24 6.06 19.44
N ASN A 59 -5.54 6.07 18.15
CA ASN A 59 -6.91 6.10 17.63
C ASN A 59 -7.59 4.71 17.68
N GLY A 60 -7.04 3.76 18.42
CA GLY A 60 -7.61 2.41 18.58
C GLY A 60 -7.32 1.48 17.42
N MET A 61 -6.13 1.55 16.81
CA MET A 61 -5.73 0.68 15.70
C MET A 61 -4.30 0.18 15.85
N ILE A 62 -3.99 -0.95 15.23
CA ILE A 62 -2.65 -1.54 15.17
C ILE A 62 -2.01 -1.20 13.84
N LEU A 63 -0.81 -0.60 13.86
CA LEU A 63 -0.06 -0.29 12.66
C LEU A 63 0.95 -1.41 12.37
N VAL A 64 0.94 -1.95 11.16
CA VAL A 64 1.82 -3.04 10.70
C VAL A 64 2.61 -2.57 9.49
N MET A 65 3.93 -2.54 9.60
CA MET A 65 4.84 -1.99 8.59
C MET A 65 5.76 -3.10 8.07
N PRO A 66 5.43 -3.75 6.94
CA PRO A 66 6.24 -4.83 6.39
C PRO A 66 7.47 -4.34 5.66
N GLN A 67 8.51 -5.20 5.60
CA GLN A 67 9.58 -5.11 4.62
C GLN A 67 9.03 -5.50 3.25
N GLY A 68 9.22 -4.65 2.25
CA GLY A 68 8.73 -4.88 0.89
C GLY A 68 9.83 -4.86 -0.17
N ASP A 69 11.08 -4.61 0.21
CA ASP A 69 12.23 -4.42 -0.68
C ASP A 69 11.88 -3.46 -1.86
N SER A 70 12.45 -3.64 -3.05
CA SER A 70 12.10 -2.88 -4.26
C SER A 70 11.10 -3.63 -5.15
N SER A 71 10.11 -4.29 -4.55
CA SER A 71 9.23 -5.27 -5.23
C SER A 71 7.98 -4.68 -5.88
N TYR A 72 7.65 -3.45 -5.60
CA TYR A 72 6.33 -2.86 -5.90
C TYR A 72 5.15 -3.65 -5.27
N TYR A 73 5.46 -4.57 -4.34
CA TYR A 73 4.47 -5.43 -3.68
C TYR A 73 3.70 -6.34 -4.65
N VAL A 74 4.34 -6.73 -5.77
CA VAL A 74 3.77 -7.64 -6.77
C VAL A 74 4.54 -8.95 -6.83
N ASN A 75 3.92 -9.99 -7.35
CA ASN A 75 4.61 -11.23 -7.68
C ASN A 75 5.48 -11.02 -8.92
N SER A 76 6.80 -11.20 -8.79
CA SER A 76 7.75 -10.93 -9.86
C SER A 76 7.52 -11.80 -11.09
N ALA A 77 7.61 -11.20 -12.26
CA ALA A 77 7.52 -11.93 -13.53
C ALA A 77 8.74 -12.82 -13.80
N GLU A 78 9.92 -12.43 -13.31
CA GLU A 78 11.18 -13.13 -13.61
C GLU A 78 11.63 -14.05 -12.47
N HIS A 79 11.31 -13.68 -11.21
CA HIS A 79 11.81 -14.38 -10.02
C HIS A 79 10.68 -15.10 -9.29
N ALA A 80 10.56 -16.42 -9.50
CA ALA A 80 9.46 -17.25 -8.98
C ALA A 80 9.28 -17.20 -7.45
N HIS A 81 10.36 -16.96 -6.69
CA HIS A 81 10.33 -16.85 -5.22
C HIS A 81 10.07 -15.40 -4.74
N ASN A 82 10.02 -14.40 -5.60
CA ASN A 82 9.70 -13.03 -5.22
C ASN A 82 8.19 -12.77 -5.36
N ARG A 83 7.40 -13.43 -4.50
CA ARG A 83 5.93 -13.36 -4.48
C ARG A 83 5.43 -12.37 -3.42
N TYR A 84 5.76 -11.11 -3.61
CA TYR A 84 5.44 -10.07 -2.61
C TYR A 84 3.96 -9.74 -2.50
N GLU A 85 3.18 -9.93 -3.55
CA GLU A 85 1.72 -9.83 -3.49
C GLU A 85 1.13 -10.86 -2.52
N ASP A 86 1.51 -12.14 -2.68
CA ASP A 86 1.05 -13.23 -1.81
C ASP A 86 1.56 -13.06 -0.38
N TYR A 87 2.80 -12.59 -0.22
CA TYR A 87 3.37 -12.27 1.08
C TYR A 87 2.53 -11.24 1.84
N ILE A 88 2.14 -10.12 1.19
CA ILE A 88 1.32 -9.10 1.85
C ILE A 88 -0.12 -9.58 2.03
N ALA A 89 -0.71 -10.19 0.98
CA ALA A 89 -2.12 -10.55 0.98
C ALA A 89 -2.44 -11.79 1.85
N SER A 90 -1.45 -12.61 2.17
CA SER A 90 -1.62 -13.85 2.94
C SER A 90 -0.69 -13.93 4.15
N ASP A 91 0.61 -14.13 3.93
CA ASP A 91 1.56 -14.51 5.00
C ASP A 91 1.62 -13.48 6.12
N LEU A 92 1.75 -12.19 5.76
CA LEU A 92 1.83 -11.09 6.71
C LEU A 92 0.53 -10.93 7.52
N ILE A 93 -0.61 -11.05 6.86
CA ILE A 93 -1.92 -10.94 7.52
C ILE A 93 -2.09 -12.07 8.53
N VAL A 94 -1.79 -13.30 8.14
CA VAL A 94 -1.90 -14.48 8.99
C VAL A 94 -0.95 -14.37 10.18
N ASP A 95 0.32 -14.05 9.95
CA ASP A 95 1.33 -13.95 10.99
C ASP A 95 1.01 -12.83 12.00
N SER A 96 0.65 -11.64 11.50
CA SER A 96 0.34 -10.50 12.37
C SER A 96 -0.93 -10.71 13.19
N GLN A 97 -1.98 -11.31 12.63
CA GLN A 97 -3.21 -11.67 13.36
C GLN A 97 -2.97 -12.79 14.39
N GLY A 98 -2.05 -13.71 14.12
CA GLY A 98 -1.68 -14.77 15.06
C GLY A 98 -0.88 -14.27 16.26
N LYS A 99 -0.13 -13.18 16.10
CA LYS A 99 0.79 -12.65 17.14
C LYS A 99 0.24 -11.46 17.91
N PHE A 100 -0.71 -10.72 17.35
CA PHE A 100 -1.25 -9.48 17.92
C PHE A 100 -2.79 -9.53 17.96
N PRO A 101 -3.42 -8.74 18.84
CA PRO A 101 -4.88 -8.70 18.98
C PRO A 101 -5.53 -7.92 17.82
N ILE A 102 -5.35 -8.39 16.59
CA ILE A 102 -5.90 -7.80 15.37
C ILE A 102 -7.26 -8.45 15.07
N ALA A 103 -8.27 -7.60 14.86
CA ALA A 103 -9.59 -8.03 14.43
C ALA A 103 -9.57 -8.63 13.02
N GLY A 104 -10.35 -9.68 12.80
CA GLY A 104 -10.46 -10.34 11.52
C GLY A 104 -11.40 -9.63 10.56
N GLY A 105 -11.32 -10.02 9.26
CA GLY A 105 -12.23 -9.52 8.25
C GLY A 105 -11.83 -8.20 7.59
N ARG A 106 -12.46 -7.95 6.46
CA ARG A 106 -12.19 -6.80 5.58
C ARG A 106 -12.47 -5.46 6.26
N VAL A 107 -13.55 -5.37 7.03
CA VAL A 107 -14.01 -4.11 7.65
C VAL A 107 -13.07 -3.57 8.72
N HIS A 108 -12.19 -4.43 9.25
CA HIS A 108 -11.17 -4.09 10.23
C HIS A 108 -9.76 -3.97 9.63
N ARG A 109 -9.62 -3.93 8.29
CA ARG A 109 -8.32 -3.92 7.65
C ARG A 109 -8.19 -2.82 6.63
N ALA A 110 -7.14 -2.01 6.76
CA ALA A 110 -6.77 -0.96 5.83
C ALA A 110 -5.33 -1.13 5.34
N ILE A 111 -5.04 -0.58 4.17
CA ILE A 111 -3.71 -0.53 3.60
C ILE A 111 -3.39 0.91 3.19
N ILE A 112 -2.22 1.41 3.58
CA ILE A 112 -1.77 2.77 3.22
C ILE A 112 -0.31 2.66 2.77
N GLY A 113 0.07 3.40 1.75
CA GLY A 113 1.44 3.38 1.27
C GLY A 113 1.90 4.69 0.65
N ILE A 114 3.23 4.85 0.58
CA ILE A 114 3.88 6.00 -0.07
C ILE A 114 4.62 5.53 -1.33
N SER A 115 4.58 6.32 -2.42
CA SER A 115 5.37 6.08 -3.63
C SER A 115 5.16 4.66 -4.21
N MET A 116 6.19 3.80 -4.16
CA MET A 116 6.10 2.36 -4.45
C MET A 116 5.03 1.67 -3.59
N GLY A 117 4.98 1.97 -2.29
CA GLY A 117 3.97 1.43 -1.38
C GLY A 117 2.57 1.96 -1.69
N GLY A 118 2.46 3.21 -2.17
CA GLY A 118 1.20 3.77 -2.65
C GLY A 118 0.68 3.05 -3.90
N PHE A 119 1.59 2.68 -4.81
CA PHE A 119 1.27 1.77 -5.91
C PHE A 119 0.75 0.43 -5.37
N GLY A 120 1.51 -0.20 -4.45
CA GLY A 120 1.11 -1.48 -3.85
C GLY A 120 -0.24 -1.43 -3.14
N ALA A 121 -0.54 -0.34 -2.43
CA ALA A 121 -1.84 -0.17 -1.77
C ALA A 121 -3.00 -0.17 -2.78
N ILE A 122 -2.84 0.49 -3.93
CA ILE A 122 -3.86 0.52 -4.98
C ILE A 122 -3.95 -0.84 -5.68
N ASP A 123 -2.82 -1.40 -6.14
CA ASP A 123 -2.78 -2.65 -6.90
C ASP A 123 -3.37 -3.82 -6.11
N LEU A 124 -2.90 -4.02 -4.86
CA LEU A 124 -3.41 -5.05 -3.97
C LEU A 124 -4.91 -4.89 -3.69
N SER A 125 -5.38 -3.66 -3.51
CA SER A 125 -6.80 -3.39 -3.22
C SER A 125 -7.71 -3.62 -4.42
N LEU A 126 -7.23 -3.44 -5.63
CA LEU A 126 -7.97 -3.75 -6.85
C LEU A 126 -8.00 -5.25 -7.15
N LYS A 127 -6.91 -5.97 -6.83
CA LYS A 127 -6.78 -7.43 -7.06
C LYS A 127 -7.42 -8.26 -5.95
N HIS A 128 -7.43 -7.76 -4.72
CA HIS A 128 -7.95 -8.42 -3.52
C HIS A 128 -9.00 -7.53 -2.81
N PRO A 129 -10.13 -7.23 -3.45
CA PRO A 129 -11.12 -6.29 -2.91
C PRO A 129 -11.81 -6.78 -1.62
N ASP A 130 -11.68 -8.07 -1.32
CA ASP A 130 -12.15 -8.72 -0.10
C ASP A 130 -11.21 -8.57 1.11
N LEU A 131 -10.00 -8.06 0.92
CA LEU A 131 -9.01 -7.94 1.99
C LEU A 131 -9.11 -6.62 2.76
N PHE A 132 -9.37 -5.49 2.07
CA PHE A 132 -9.28 -4.16 2.66
C PHE A 132 -10.56 -3.35 2.46
N ILE A 133 -10.94 -2.56 3.49
CA ILE A 133 -12.05 -1.61 3.41
C ILE A 133 -11.61 -0.23 2.93
N PHE A 134 -10.33 0.10 3.14
CA PHE A 134 -9.72 1.39 2.84
C PHE A 134 -8.34 1.21 2.24
N ALA A 135 -8.02 2.00 1.22
CA ALA A 135 -6.71 2.07 0.56
C ALA A 135 -6.23 3.52 0.46
N GLY A 136 -5.20 3.86 1.23
CA GLY A 136 -4.54 5.17 1.20
C GLY A 136 -3.27 5.14 0.34
N ALA A 137 -3.13 6.08 -0.60
CA ALA A 137 -1.99 6.16 -1.50
C ALA A 137 -1.43 7.59 -1.56
N LEU A 138 -0.25 7.77 -0.97
CA LEU A 138 0.45 9.05 -0.94
C LEU A 138 1.52 9.06 -2.05
N SER A 139 1.35 9.94 -3.02
CA SER A 139 2.24 10.05 -4.20
C SER A 139 2.50 8.71 -4.92
N PRO A 140 1.45 7.89 -5.21
CA PRO A 140 1.66 6.55 -5.74
C PRO A 140 2.30 6.56 -7.14
N ALA A 141 3.23 5.63 -7.36
CA ALA A 141 3.93 5.44 -8.64
C ALA A 141 3.11 4.60 -9.62
N VAL A 142 1.85 4.98 -9.85
CA VAL A 142 0.83 4.15 -10.54
C VAL A 142 1.07 3.90 -12.02
N ASP A 143 1.89 4.72 -12.68
CA ASP A 143 2.18 4.59 -14.10
C ASP A 143 3.35 3.65 -14.42
N VAL A 144 4.04 3.09 -13.41
CA VAL A 144 5.25 2.27 -13.62
C VAL A 144 5.01 1.10 -14.57
N PRO A 145 3.92 0.32 -14.48
CA PRO A 145 3.69 -0.77 -15.43
C PRO A 145 3.48 -0.31 -16.87
N SER A 146 2.91 0.86 -17.08
CA SER A 146 2.60 1.42 -18.42
C SER A 146 3.64 2.42 -18.94
N ARG A 147 4.73 2.68 -18.19
CA ARG A 147 5.78 3.60 -18.63
C ARG A 147 6.45 3.13 -19.91
N PRO A 148 6.59 4.01 -20.92
CA PRO A 148 7.31 3.65 -22.13
C PRO A 148 8.81 3.46 -21.85
N PHE A 149 9.46 2.69 -22.71
CA PHE A 149 10.91 2.53 -22.67
C PHE A 149 11.61 3.89 -22.83
N SER A 150 12.66 4.09 -22.01
CA SER A 150 13.52 5.26 -22.12
C SER A 150 14.98 4.86 -21.88
N ILE A 151 15.84 5.13 -22.87
CA ILE A 151 17.28 4.88 -22.77
C ILE A 151 17.95 5.65 -21.62
N LYS A 152 17.42 6.82 -21.28
CA LYS A 152 17.89 7.65 -20.16
C LYS A 152 17.62 7.00 -18.79
N ARG A 153 16.72 6.02 -18.73
CA ARG A 153 16.29 5.31 -17.50
C ARG A 153 16.47 3.81 -17.67
N ILE A 154 17.46 3.35 -18.40
CA ILE A 154 17.64 1.92 -18.74
C ILE A 154 17.80 1.03 -17.50
N GLY A 155 18.43 1.52 -16.44
CA GLY A 155 18.54 0.79 -15.15
C GLY A 155 17.18 0.53 -14.52
N GLN A 156 16.37 1.59 -14.35
CA GLN A 156 15.00 1.46 -13.83
C GLN A 156 14.13 0.61 -14.74
N TRP A 157 14.30 0.73 -16.06
CA TRP A 157 13.52 -0.07 -17.01
C TRP A 157 13.84 -1.56 -16.89
N ARG A 158 15.10 -1.94 -16.68
CA ARG A 158 15.51 -3.34 -16.43
C ARG A 158 14.90 -3.87 -15.13
N GLU A 159 15.01 -3.11 -14.05
CA GLU A 159 14.38 -3.43 -12.77
C GLU A 159 12.88 -3.63 -12.91
N HIS A 160 12.18 -2.66 -13.50
CA HIS A 160 10.73 -2.78 -13.73
C HIS A 160 10.37 -3.95 -14.66
N SER A 161 11.24 -4.32 -15.61
CA SER A 161 10.99 -5.46 -16.49
C SER A 161 11.17 -6.79 -15.78
N SER A 162 12.09 -6.90 -14.83
CA SER A 162 12.21 -8.11 -14.02
C SER A 162 11.04 -8.29 -13.04
N ILE A 163 10.49 -7.19 -12.56
CA ILE A 163 9.33 -7.20 -11.63
C ILE A 163 8.02 -7.45 -12.41
N PHE A 164 7.72 -6.63 -13.40
CA PHE A 164 6.43 -6.63 -14.09
C PHE A 164 6.41 -7.43 -15.40
N GLY A 165 7.57 -7.90 -15.87
CA GLY A 165 7.72 -8.50 -17.20
C GLY A 165 7.96 -7.49 -18.32
N PRO A 166 8.16 -7.95 -19.56
CA PRO A 166 8.30 -7.12 -20.74
C PRO A 166 7.09 -6.23 -20.99
N LEU A 167 7.26 -5.12 -21.72
CA LEU A 167 6.14 -4.28 -22.14
C LEU A 167 5.10 -5.12 -22.91
N GLY A 168 3.82 -4.97 -22.51
CA GLY A 168 2.72 -5.71 -23.11
C GLY A 168 2.55 -7.16 -22.63
N SER A 169 3.39 -7.65 -21.71
CA SER A 169 3.18 -8.98 -21.09
C SER A 169 1.89 -9.04 -20.27
N GLU A 170 1.40 -10.25 -20.07
CA GLU A 170 0.22 -10.49 -19.25
C GLU A 170 0.46 -10.06 -17.78
N THR A 171 1.60 -10.45 -17.20
CA THR A 171 1.98 -10.05 -15.84
C THR A 171 2.00 -8.54 -15.67
N ARG A 172 2.56 -7.81 -16.64
CA ARG A 172 2.59 -6.35 -16.60
C ARG A 172 1.20 -5.74 -16.67
N ARG A 173 0.31 -6.27 -17.50
CA ARG A 173 -1.09 -5.82 -17.59
C ARG A 173 -1.90 -6.15 -16.35
N ALA A 174 -1.66 -7.32 -15.76
CA ALA A 174 -2.33 -7.75 -14.52
C ALA A 174 -1.95 -6.89 -13.30
N ASN A 175 -0.86 -6.12 -13.39
CA ASN A 175 -0.39 -5.19 -12.36
C ASN A 175 -0.42 -3.72 -12.85
N ASP A 176 -1.26 -3.38 -13.82
CA ASP A 176 -1.45 -1.99 -14.26
C ASP A 176 -2.74 -1.43 -13.65
N PRO A 177 -2.67 -0.53 -12.65
CA PRO A 177 -3.85 0.04 -12.00
C PRO A 177 -4.82 0.69 -12.98
N TYR A 178 -4.33 1.28 -14.07
CA TYR A 178 -5.20 1.89 -15.09
C TYR A 178 -6.06 0.85 -15.82
N LEU A 179 -5.51 -0.34 -16.07
CA LEU A 179 -6.26 -1.43 -16.70
C LEU A 179 -7.17 -2.13 -15.70
N LEU A 180 -6.69 -2.36 -14.46
CA LEU A 180 -7.50 -2.98 -13.41
C LEU A 180 -8.78 -2.19 -13.14
N LEU A 181 -8.71 -0.85 -13.10
CA LEU A 181 -9.89 0.02 -12.91
C LEU A 181 -10.96 -0.17 -13.99
N THR A 182 -10.61 -0.65 -15.18
CA THR A 182 -11.58 -0.89 -16.26
C THR A 182 -12.29 -2.24 -16.15
N SER A 183 -11.81 -3.15 -15.32
CA SER A 183 -12.27 -4.53 -15.22
C SER A 183 -12.85 -4.91 -13.85
N VAL A 184 -12.45 -4.22 -12.78
CA VAL A 184 -12.89 -4.52 -11.41
C VAL A 184 -14.23 -3.84 -11.13
N ASN A 185 -15.13 -4.56 -10.44
CA ASN A 185 -16.40 -3.98 -10.00
C ASN A 185 -16.19 -2.96 -8.87
N PRO A 186 -16.48 -1.66 -9.07
CA PRO A 186 -16.25 -0.63 -8.06
C PRO A 186 -17.06 -0.82 -6.77
N ALA A 187 -18.18 -1.52 -6.81
CA ALA A 187 -19.03 -1.73 -5.65
C ALA A 187 -18.38 -2.59 -4.54
N VAL A 188 -17.43 -3.46 -4.91
CA VAL A 188 -16.76 -4.36 -3.96
C VAL A 188 -15.37 -3.87 -3.54
N THR A 189 -14.85 -2.81 -4.16
CA THR A 189 -13.52 -2.27 -3.83
C THR A 189 -13.55 -1.43 -2.55
N PRO A 190 -12.37 -1.20 -1.92
CA PRO A 190 -12.27 -0.28 -0.79
C PRO A 190 -12.57 1.17 -1.19
N TYR A 191 -12.66 2.04 -0.18
CA TYR A 191 -12.56 3.47 -0.39
C TYR A 191 -11.11 3.86 -0.66
N PHE A 192 -10.86 4.68 -1.68
CA PHE A 192 -9.52 5.12 -2.05
C PHE A 192 -9.26 6.57 -1.59
N TYR A 193 -8.22 6.76 -0.81
CA TYR A 193 -7.63 8.08 -0.54
C TYR A 193 -6.37 8.21 -1.38
N VAL A 194 -6.29 9.21 -2.26
CA VAL A 194 -5.12 9.45 -3.10
C VAL A 194 -4.63 10.87 -2.89
N SER A 195 -3.33 11.06 -2.64
CA SER A 195 -2.73 12.39 -2.60
C SER A 195 -1.43 12.44 -3.41
N CYS A 196 -1.07 13.65 -3.91
CA CYS A 196 0.17 13.87 -4.64
C CYS A 196 0.64 15.32 -4.50
N GLY A 197 1.94 15.53 -4.40
CA GLY A 197 2.54 16.87 -4.38
C GLY A 197 2.48 17.54 -5.77
N GLU A 198 2.23 18.85 -5.78
CA GLU A 198 2.13 19.63 -7.03
C GLU A 198 3.48 19.79 -7.75
N GLN A 199 4.60 19.68 -7.03
CA GLN A 199 5.95 19.73 -7.60
C GLN A 199 6.50 18.32 -7.95
N GLU A 200 5.65 17.28 -7.90
CA GLU A 200 6.05 15.91 -8.23
C GLU A 200 5.86 15.58 -9.72
N GLY A 201 6.85 14.89 -10.29
CA GLY A 201 6.72 14.31 -11.64
C GLY A 201 5.64 13.24 -11.75
N LEU A 202 5.12 12.72 -10.62
CA LEU A 202 4.04 11.72 -10.57
C LEU A 202 2.63 12.35 -10.65
N LEU A 203 2.49 13.67 -10.48
CA LEU A 203 1.18 14.32 -10.45
C LEU A 203 0.33 14.07 -11.72
N PRO A 204 0.88 14.12 -12.95
CA PRO A 204 0.08 13.83 -14.14
C PRO A 204 -0.49 12.40 -14.15
N ALA A 205 0.30 11.41 -13.69
CA ALA A 205 -0.12 10.03 -13.56
C ALA A 205 -1.24 9.87 -12.52
N ASN A 206 -1.11 10.54 -11.38
CA ASN A 206 -2.09 10.52 -10.31
C ASN A 206 -3.39 11.24 -10.67
N ARG A 207 -3.32 12.34 -11.42
CA ARG A 207 -4.51 12.98 -12.00
C ARG A 207 -5.22 12.09 -13.03
N LYS A 208 -4.47 11.29 -13.80
CA LYS A 208 -5.07 10.28 -14.69
C LYS A 208 -5.77 9.19 -13.88
N LEU A 209 -5.14 8.69 -12.82
CA LEU A 209 -5.77 7.72 -11.90
C LEU A 209 -7.09 8.27 -11.34
N ALA A 210 -7.08 9.49 -10.80
CA ALA A 210 -8.28 10.13 -10.23
C ALA A 210 -9.40 10.27 -11.26
N ARG A 211 -9.10 10.61 -12.52
CA ARG A 211 -10.09 10.63 -13.59
C ARG A 211 -10.68 9.26 -13.86
N LEU A 212 -9.86 8.21 -13.97
CA LEU A 212 -10.33 6.84 -14.17
C LEU A 212 -11.19 6.35 -13.00
N LEU A 213 -10.81 6.65 -11.75
CA LEU A 213 -11.63 6.35 -10.58
C LEU A 213 -13.01 7.00 -10.68
N ALA A 214 -13.08 8.28 -11.10
CA ALA A 214 -14.34 8.99 -11.30
C ALA A 214 -15.17 8.42 -12.47
N ASP A 215 -14.55 8.20 -13.62
CA ASP A 215 -15.20 7.70 -14.83
C ASP A 215 -15.84 6.32 -14.62
N HIS A 216 -15.17 5.46 -13.81
CA HIS A 216 -15.65 4.13 -13.45
C HIS A 216 -16.43 4.07 -12.13
N ARG A 217 -16.76 5.23 -11.52
CA ARG A 217 -17.62 5.35 -10.32
C ARG A 217 -17.08 4.65 -9.09
N PHE A 218 -15.77 4.62 -8.91
CA PHE A 218 -15.16 4.17 -7.65
C PHE A 218 -15.41 5.21 -6.54
N ARG A 219 -15.41 4.75 -5.30
CA ARG A 219 -15.49 5.62 -4.12
C ARG A 219 -14.08 6.10 -3.77
N PHE A 220 -13.83 7.39 -3.91
CA PHE A 220 -12.49 7.94 -3.69
C PHE A 220 -12.50 9.43 -3.36
N GLU A 221 -11.37 9.90 -2.87
CA GLU A 221 -11.00 11.30 -2.81
C GLU A 221 -9.58 11.49 -3.38
N PHE A 222 -9.32 12.65 -3.97
CA PHE A 222 -8.02 13.01 -4.54
C PHE A 222 -7.59 14.38 -4.08
N HIS A 223 -6.39 14.48 -3.49
CA HIS A 223 -5.82 15.70 -2.93
C HIS A 223 -4.48 16.02 -3.60
N ALA A 224 -4.45 17.08 -4.41
CA ALA A 224 -3.21 17.71 -4.83
C ALA A 224 -2.89 18.89 -3.90
N GLY A 225 -1.61 19.06 -3.58
CA GLY A 225 -1.19 20.16 -2.71
C GLY A 225 0.31 20.44 -2.82
N PRO A 226 0.78 21.53 -2.20
CA PRO A 226 2.19 21.93 -2.30
C PRO A 226 3.12 20.83 -1.79
N GLY A 227 4.31 20.73 -2.39
CA GLY A 227 5.37 19.83 -1.99
C GLY A 227 5.85 18.89 -3.10
N GLY A 228 7.02 18.31 -2.88
CA GLY A 228 7.69 17.35 -3.75
C GLY A 228 7.61 15.94 -3.17
N HIS A 229 8.31 14.98 -3.80
CA HIS A 229 8.28 13.56 -3.47
C HIS A 229 9.13 13.22 -2.24
N ASN A 230 8.69 13.59 -1.05
CA ASN A 230 9.42 13.39 0.22
C ASN A 230 8.51 13.52 1.44
N TRP A 231 9.05 13.20 2.63
CA TRP A 231 8.33 13.23 3.90
C TRP A 231 7.82 14.63 4.31
N ASN A 232 8.43 15.73 3.84
CA ASN A 232 7.90 17.09 4.10
C ASN A 232 6.53 17.29 3.44
N GLN A 233 6.22 16.55 2.38
CA GLN A 233 4.92 16.56 1.73
C GLN A 233 3.97 15.51 2.35
N TRP A 234 4.48 14.32 2.70
CA TRP A 234 3.64 13.24 3.20
C TRP A 234 3.21 13.43 4.66
N ASN A 235 4.10 13.88 5.56
CA ASN A 235 3.78 14.09 6.96
C ASN A 235 2.57 15.00 7.22
N PRO A 236 2.42 16.16 6.56
CA PRO A 236 1.22 16.99 6.70
C PRO A 236 -0.08 16.33 6.21
N ARG A 237 0.00 15.27 5.42
CA ARG A 237 -1.16 14.50 4.91
C ARG A 237 -1.59 13.36 5.83
N LEU A 238 -0.74 12.94 6.78
CA LEU A 238 -1.09 11.83 7.69
C LEU A 238 -2.37 12.10 8.48
N PRO A 239 -2.60 13.29 9.09
CA PRO A 239 -3.86 13.56 9.77
C PRO A 239 -5.09 13.41 8.88
N ASP A 240 -4.99 13.81 7.60
CA ASP A 240 -6.11 13.75 6.66
C ASP A 240 -6.42 12.31 6.26
N VAL A 241 -5.41 11.51 5.87
CA VAL A 241 -5.61 10.12 5.47
C VAL A 241 -6.11 9.25 6.64
N PHE A 242 -5.61 9.48 7.86
CA PHE A 242 -6.08 8.72 9.03
C PHE A 242 -7.49 9.16 9.49
N ARG A 243 -7.87 10.41 9.29
CA ARG A 243 -9.27 10.86 9.49
C ARG A 243 -10.20 10.19 8.49
N SER A 244 -9.86 10.24 7.20
CA SER A 244 -10.63 9.56 6.16
C SER A 244 -10.72 8.04 6.41
N LEU A 245 -9.63 7.41 6.87
CA LEU A 245 -9.65 6.01 7.29
C LEU A 245 -10.65 5.76 8.42
N SER A 246 -10.67 6.62 9.44
CA SER A 246 -11.57 6.45 10.61
C SER A 246 -13.06 6.51 10.25
N ASP A 247 -13.41 7.16 9.14
CA ASP A 247 -14.78 7.23 8.64
C ASP A 247 -15.23 5.93 7.93
N HIS A 248 -14.31 4.99 7.66
CA HIS A 248 -14.56 3.80 6.85
C HIS A 248 -14.22 2.48 7.54
N ILE A 249 -13.30 2.50 8.53
CA ILE A 249 -12.87 1.29 9.23
C ILE A 249 -13.77 1.03 10.44
N ASP A 250 -14.21 -0.21 10.62
CA ASP A 250 -14.96 -0.60 11.81
C ASP A 250 -14.00 -0.79 12.98
N GLN A 251 -14.32 -0.18 14.12
CA GLN A 251 -13.54 -0.24 15.36
C GLN A 251 -14.20 -1.13 16.41
N THR A 252 -15.36 -1.69 16.11
CA THR A 252 -16.14 -2.50 17.05
C THR A 252 -16.05 -3.99 16.72
N GLU A 253 -15.38 -4.75 17.58
CA GLU A 253 -15.59 -6.19 17.84
C GLU A 253 -15.74 -6.45 19.32
#